data_78ba0154a177d3247a4cbdd1367b33e9
#
_entry.id   78ba0154a177d3247a4cbdd1367b33e9
#
_cell.length_a   1.000
_cell.length_b   1.000
_cell.length_c   1.000
_cell.angle_alpha   90.00
_cell.angle_beta   90.00
_cell.angle_gamma   90.00
#
_symmetry.space_group_name_H-M   'P 1'
#
loop_
_entity.id
_entity.type
_entity.pdbx_description
1 polymer ?
#
loop_
_entity_poly.entity_id
_entity_poly.type
_entity_poly.pdbx_seq_one_letter_code
_entity_poly.pdbx_strand_id
1 'polypeptide(L)'
;LSVVVVVIALAGALALYLGLERSGRAGVPLAVLRAASWSAVAILLVDPSCHRRGDNGAVVLLDGSASMTDPGSDARWRAGVDSARAAAGRTGRVFLFGGEPRLFAPALRPDAPESRLLPSLREAAARGGPLVIVTDGLIDDPEALPQDVLHRARIVVLPRAHRPDAGVA
;
A
#
# COMPACT_ATOMS: atom_id res chain seq x y z
N LEU A 1 4.44 17.69 -14.11
CA LEU A 1 3.93 17.82 -15.50
C LEU A 1 2.43 18.08 -15.53
N SER A 2 1.63 17.39 -14.70
CA SER A 2 0.16 17.49 -14.70
C SER A 2 -0.37 18.88 -14.33
N VAL A 3 0.23 19.57 -13.37
CA VAL A 3 -0.22 20.91 -12.92
C VAL A 3 -0.04 21.94 -14.03
N VAL A 4 1.09 21.89 -14.74
CA VAL A 4 1.39 22.82 -15.85
C VAL A 4 0.38 22.64 -17.00
N VAL A 5 0.03 21.41 -17.35
CA VAL A 5 -0.96 21.11 -18.40
C VAL A 5 -2.34 21.63 -18.01
N VAL A 6 -2.76 21.47 -16.75
CA VAL A 6 -4.04 21.98 -16.24
C VAL A 6 -4.08 23.52 -16.27
N VAL A 7 -3.00 24.19 -15.87
CA VAL A 7 -2.91 25.65 -15.89
C VAL A 7 -2.96 26.19 -17.33
N ILE A 8 -2.28 25.56 -18.28
CA ILE A 8 -2.30 25.93 -19.70
C ILE A 8 -3.70 25.73 -20.30
N ALA A 9 -4.36 24.61 -19.98
CA ALA A 9 -5.71 24.32 -20.46
C ALA A 9 -6.74 25.31 -19.93
N LEU A 10 -6.64 25.67 -18.63
CA LEU A 10 -7.50 26.69 -17.99
C LEU A 10 -7.26 28.09 -18.57
N ALA A 11 -6.00 28.47 -18.77
CA ALA A 11 -5.66 29.77 -19.37
C ALA A 11 -6.12 29.86 -20.83
N GLY A 12 -5.99 28.80 -21.61
CA GLY A 12 -6.47 28.70 -22.97
C GLY A 12 -8.00 28.77 -23.07
N ALA A 13 -8.72 28.05 -22.20
CA ALA A 13 -10.18 28.07 -22.15
C ALA A 13 -10.70 29.46 -21.74
N LEU A 14 -10.03 30.12 -20.78
CA LEU A 14 -10.38 31.47 -20.35
C LEU A 14 -10.12 32.51 -21.42
N ALA A 15 -9.00 32.42 -22.16
CA ALA A 15 -8.66 33.32 -23.27
C ALA A 15 -9.64 33.18 -24.45
N LEU A 16 -10.00 31.96 -24.81
CA LEU A 16 -11.02 31.69 -25.84
C LEU A 16 -12.39 32.22 -25.43
N TYR A 17 -12.78 32.04 -24.18
CA TYR A 17 -14.06 32.51 -23.67
C TYR A 17 -14.15 34.04 -23.65
N LEU A 18 -13.10 34.72 -23.14
CA LEU A 18 -13.04 36.18 -23.11
C LEU A 18 -12.94 36.81 -24.53
N GLY A 19 -12.36 36.08 -25.50
CA GLY A 19 -12.22 36.54 -26.87
C GLY A 19 -13.48 36.37 -27.71
N LEU A 20 -14.26 35.32 -27.46
CA LEU A 20 -15.46 34.99 -28.26
C LEU A 20 -16.76 35.61 -27.73
N GLU A 21 -16.86 35.77 -26.40
CA GLU A 21 -18.05 36.35 -25.76
C GLU A 21 -17.78 37.80 -25.36
N ARG A 22 -18.03 38.75 -26.29
CA ARG A 22 -18.13 40.17 -26.02
C ARG A 22 -19.39 40.48 -25.17
N SER A 23 -19.59 39.73 -24.12
CA SER A 23 -20.73 39.90 -23.23
C SER A 23 -20.43 41.02 -22.24
N GLY A 24 -21.41 41.93 -22.11
CA GLY A 24 -21.31 43.07 -21.20
C GLY A 24 -21.09 42.65 -19.73
N ARG A 25 -20.98 43.60 -18.81
CA ARG A 25 -20.66 43.41 -17.38
C ARG A 25 -21.39 42.27 -16.64
N ALA A 26 -22.52 41.79 -17.16
CA ALA A 26 -23.27 40.63 -16.63
C ALA A 26 -22.65 39.25 -16.93
N GLY A 27 -21.72 39.17 -17.88
CA GLY A 27 -21.10 37.89 -18.23
C GLY A 27 -19.99 37.43 -17.30
N VAL A 28 -19.40 38.35 -16.51
CA VAL A 28 -18.29 38.04 -15.65
C VAL A 28 -18.63 37.00 -14.55
N PRO A 29 -19.74 37.12 -13.78
CA PRO A 29 -20.08 36.14 -12.75
C PRO A 29 -20.37 34.75 -13.36
N LEU A 30 -20.95 34.68 -14.56
CA LEU A 30 -21.21 33.42 -15.22
C LEU A 30 -19.92 32.73 -15.70
N ALA A 31 -18.94 33.50 -16.18
CA ALA A 31 -17.63 33.02 -16.57
C ALA A 31 -16.85 32.43 -15.37
N VAL A 32 -16.90 33.13 -14.23
CA VAL A 32 -16.28 32.67 -12.97
C VAL A 32 -16.93 31.35 -12.50
N LEU A 33 -18.26 31.26 -12.51
CA LEU A 33 -18.97 30.04 -12.12
C LEU A 33 -18.61 28.86 -13.01
N ARG A 34 -18.54 29.07 -14.33
CA ARG A 34 -18.13 28.04 -15.30
C ARG A 34 -16.68 27.59 -15.10
N ALA A 35 -15.76 28.54 -14.92
CA ALA A 35 -14.37 28.25 -14.64
C ALA A 35 -14.21 27.45 -13.33
N ALA A 36 -14.94 27.79 -12.28
CA ALA A 36 -14.96 27.06 -11.01
C ALA A 36 -15.49 25.62 -11.18
N SER A 37 -16.56 25.44 -11.96
CA SER A 37 -17.12 24.11 -12.25
C SER A 37 -16.13 23.22 -13.00
N TRP A 38 -15.48 23.72 -14.06
CA TRP A 38 -14.48 22.97 -14.79
C TRP A 38 -13.24 22.66 -13.96
N SER A 39 -12.83 23.60 -13.08
CA SER A 39 -11.73 23.37 -12.15
C SER A 39 -12.07 22.26 -11.15
N ALA A 40 -13.29 22.24 -10.62
CA ALA A 40 -13.76 21.17 -9.74
C ALA A 40 -13.77 19.81 -10.44
N VAL A 41 -14.26 19.75 -11.67
CA VAL A 41 -14.23 18.50 -12.47
C VAL A 41 -12.79 18.08 -12.76
N ALA A 42 -11.91 19.00 -13.13
CA ALA A 42 -10.50 18.68 -13.36
C ALA A 42 -9.80 18.16 -12.10
N ILE A 43 -10.09 18.75 -10.93
CA ILE A 43 -9.57 18.29 -9.64
C ILE A 43 -10.08 16.88 -9.32
N LEU A 44 -11.36 16.59 -9.58
CA LEU A 44 -11.93 15.26 -9.37
C LEU A 44 -11.36 14.21 -10.34
N LEU A 45 -11.09 14.58 -11.60
CA LEU A 45 -10.50 13.67 -12.60
C LEU A 45 -9.01 13.39 -12.35
N VAL A 46 -8.28 14.37 -11.82
CA VAL A 46 -6.85 14.21 -11.53
C VAL A 46 -6.64 13.42 -10.24
N ASP A 47 -7.68 13.28 -9.40
CA ASP A 47 -7.65 12.63 -8.09
C ASP A 47 -6.32 12.86 -7.34
N PRO A 48 -6.13 14.05 -6.74
CA PRO A 48 -4.89 14.38 -6.04
C PRO A 48 -4.64 13.46 -4.82
N SER A 49 -5.63 12.69 -4.39
CA SER A 49 -5.50 11.69 -3.32
C SER A 49 -4.61 10.51 -3.72
N CYS A 50 -4.52 10.18 -5.02
CA CYS A 50 -3.65 9.11 -5.50
C CYS A 50 -2.16 9.44 -5.45
N HIS A 51 -1.77 10.69 -5.23
CA HIS A 51 -0.35 11.10 -5.30
C HIS A 51 0.18 11.81 -4.05
N ARG A 52 -0.54 11.74 -2.94
CA ARG A 52 0.13 11.98 -1.69
C ARG A 52 1.04 10.77 -1.40
N ARG A 53 2.13 10.70 -2.15
CA ARG A 53 3.39 10.10 -1.71
C ARG A 53 3.89 10.96 -0.54
N GLY A 54 2.99 11.14 0.44
CA GLY A 54 3.39 11.56 1.76
C GLY A 54 4.35 10.50 2.27
N ASP A 55 5.19 10.86 3.19
CA ASP A 55 6.07 10.06 4.04
C ASP A 55 5.35 8.87 4.75
N ASN A 56 4.47 8.19 4.04
CA ASN A 56 3.89 6.94 4.49
C ASN A 56 5.00 5.92 4.37
N GLY A 57 5.71 5.72 5.46
CA GLY A 57 6.69 4.67 5.58
C GLY A 57 6.12 3.35 5.10
N ALA A 58 6.99 2.41 4.73
CA ALA A 58 6.56 1.12 4.22
C ALA A 58 5.57 0.44 5.16
N VAL A 59 4.51 -0.12 4.59
CA VAL A 59 3.63 -1.05 5.30
C VAL A 59 4.27 -2.43 5.19
N VAL A 60 4.65 -3.00 6.33
CA VAL A 60 5.30 -4.30 6.39
C VAL A 60 4.33 -5.31 7.00
N LEU A 61 4.06 -6.38 6.27
CA LEU A 61 3.29 -7.53 6.75
C LEU A 61 4.28 -8.62 7.17
N LEU A 62 4.29 -8.95 8.46
CA LEU A 62 5.12 -10.01 9.03
C LEU A 62 4.24 -11.21 9.35
N ASP A 63 4.66 -12.37 8.91
CA ASP A 63 3.98 -13.63 9.18
C ASP A 63 3.97 -13.92 10.68
N GLY A 64 2.78 -14.03 11.26
CA GLY A 64 2.55 -14.35 12.65
C GLY A 64 2.12 -15.80 12.88
N SER A 65 2.19 -16.66 11.87
CA SER A 65 1.82 -18.06 11.99
C SER A 65 2.85 -18.86 12.81
N ALA A 66 2.39 -19.94 13.38
CA ALA A 66 3.24 -20.84 14.19
C ALA A 66 4.40 -21.44 13.38
N SER A 67 4.29 -21.49 12.04
CA SER A 67 5.36 -21.98 11.14
C SER A 67 6.61 -21.09 11.17
N MET A 68 6.49 -19.85 11.64
CA MET A 68 7.62 -18.92 11.82
C MET A 68 8.57 -19.31 12.96
N THR A 69 8.22 -20.32 13.75
CA THR A 69 9.09 -20.88 14.78
C THR A 69 9.50 -22.31 14.45
N ASP A 70 10.75 -22.64 14.75
CA ASP A 70 11.20 -24.04 14.74
C ASP A 70 11.11 -24.63 16.15
N PRO A 71 10.87 -25.94 16.31
CA PRO A 71 10.90 -26.56 17.61
C PRO A 71 12.24 -26.30 18.34
N GLY A 72 12.16 -25.63 19.48
CA GLY A 72 13.34 -25.26 20.29
C GLY A 72 14.13 -24.06 19.77
N SER A 73 13.66 -23.33 18.74
CA SER A 73 14.40 -22.18 18.23
C SER A 73 13.48 -21.08 17.70
N ASP A 74 13.66 -19.88 18.21
CA ASP A 74 13.02 -18.65 17.73
C ASP A 74 13.87 -17.92 16.64
N ALA A 75 14.87 -18.58 16.08
CA ALA A 75 15.83 -17.90 15.19
C ALA A 75 15.16 -17.30 13.96
N ARG A 76 14.24 -18.06 13.31
CA ARG A 76 13.50 -17.60 12.14
C ARG A 76 12.58 -16.42 12.49
N TRP A 77 11.86 -16.53 13.60
CA TRP A 77 11.02 -15.43 14.07
C TRP A 77 11.82 -14.14 14.30
N ARG A 78 12.98 -14.26 15.00
CA ARG A 78 13.87 -13.10 15.20
C ARG A 78 14.36 -12.50 13.90
N ALA A 79 14.81 -13.33 12.95
CA ALA A 79 15.23 -12.88 11.63
C ALA A 79 14.08 -12.19 10.86
N GLY A 80 12.85 -12.70 11.00
CA GLY A 80 11.65 -12.09 10.45
C GLY A 80 11.37 -10.70 11.03
N VAL A 81 11.42 -10.58 12.36
CA VAL A 81 11.24 -9.31 13.06
C VAL A 81 12.31 -8.29 12.65
N ASP A 82 13.56 -8.71 12.58
CA ASP A 82 14.66 -7.82 12.18
C ASP A 82 14.52 -7.36 10.74
N SER A 83 14.15 -8.28 9.83
CA SER A 83 13.87 -7.95 8.43
C SER A 83 12.69 -6.99 8.28
N ALA A 84 11.62 -7.23 9.05
CA ALA A 84 10.44 -6.39 9.04
C ALA A 84 10.74 -4.97 9.57
N ARG A 85 11.49 -4.86 10.66
CA ARG A 85 11.92 -3.56 11.22
C ARG A 85 12.85 -2.81 10.25
N ALA A 86 13.80 -3.51 9.65
CA ALA A 86 14.69 -2.91 8.65
C ALA A 86 13.90 -2.38 7.45
N ALA A 87 12.90 -3.14 6.97
CA ALA A 87 12.04 -2.73 5.88
C ALA A 87 11.12 -1.55 6.23
N ALA A 88 10.58 -1.52 7.45
CA ALA A 88 9.73 -0.43 7.93
C ALA A 88 10.51 0.87 8.10
N GLY A 89 11.79 0.79 8.47
CA GLY A 89 12.60 1.97 8.77
C GLY A 89 12.03 2.77 9.96
N ARG A 90 12.14 4.11 9.88
CA ARG A 90 11.71 5.00 10.98
C ARG A 90 10.24 5.38 10.95
N THR A 91 9.62 5.36 9.80
CA THR A 91 8.25 5.86 9.56
C THR A 91 7.26 4.75 9.17
N GLY A 92 7.75 3.57 8.81
CA GLY A 92 6.92 2.42 8.45
C GLY A 92 6.25 1.75 9.63
N ARG A 93 5.25 0.95 9.32
CA ARG A 93 4.48 0.17 10.31
C ARG A 93 4.56 -1.31 9.99
N VAL A 94 4.74 -2.12 11.02
CA VAL A 94 4.74 -3.58 10.90
C VAL A 94 3.43 -4.12 11.44
N PHE A 95 2.74 -4.93 10.63
CA PHE A 95 1.52 -5.64 11.01
C PHE A 95 1.80 -7.14 10.96
N LEU A 96 1.24 -7.87 11.89
CA LEU A 96 1.21 -9.33 11.84
C LEU A 96 0.03 -9.79 10.99
N PHE A 97 0.26 -10.79 10.14
CA PHE A 97 -0.79 -11.53 9.46
C PHE A 97 -0.76 -13.01 9.86
N GLY A 98 -1.75 -13.78 9.42
CA GLY A 98 -1.94 -15.18 9.76
C GLY A 98 -3.30 -15.40 10.38
N GLY A 99 -3.65 -14.62 11.39
CA GLY A 99 -5.00 -14.49 11.95
C GLY A 99 -5.58 -13.13 11.61
N GLU A 100 -6.25 -12.49 12.58
CA GLU A 100 -6.67 -11.10 12.45
C GLU A 100 -5.45 -10.17 12.33
N PRO A 101 -5.49 -9.17 11.42
CA PRO A 101 -4.41 -8.21 11.27
C PRO A 101 -4.15 -7.45 12.57
N ARG A 102 -2.94 -7.51 13.08
CA ARG A 102 -2.54 -6.87 14.34
C ARG A 102 -1.31 -6.00 14.14
N LEU A 103 -1.28 -4.82 14.75
CA LEU A 103 -0.04 -4.04 14.79
C LEU A 103 1.01 -4.81 15.60
N PHE A 104 2.21 -4.93 15.03
CA PHE A 104 3.32 -5.62 15.72
C PHE A 104 3.70 -4.89 17.02
N ALA A 105 3.82 -5.66 18.09
CA ALA A 105 4.41 -5.23 19.34
C ALA A 105 5.52 -6.23 19.75
N PRO A 106 6.60 -5.78 20.40
CA PRO A 106 7.74 -6.65 20.73
C PRO A 106 7.41 -7.89 21.59
N ALA A 107 6.31 -7.81 22.34
CA ALA A 107 5.85 -8.93 23.18
C ALA A 107 5.05 -9.99 22.39
N LEU A 108 4.63 -9.71 21.15
CA LEU A 108 3.87 -10.65 20.34
C LEU A 108 4.75 -11.80 19.87
N ARG A 109 4.15 -12.98 19.83
CA ARG A 109 4.75 -14.22 19.34
C ARG A 109 3.95 -14.70 18.11
N PRO A 110 4.57 -15.49 17.24
CA PRO A 110 3.88 -16.13 16.12
C PRO A 110 3.05 -17.30 16.67
N ASP A 111 1.78 -17.05 16.89
CA ASP A 111 0.82 -17.97 17.52
C ASP A 111 -0.38 -18.28 16.63
N ALA A 112 -0.47 -17.65 15.44
CA ALA A 112 -1.58 -17.88 14.56
C ALA A 112 -1.55 -19.33 14.00
N PRO A 113 -2.69 -20.04 14.03
CA PRO A 113 -2.77 -21.42 13.52
C PRO A 113 -2.72 -21.49 11.99
N GLU A 114 -3.03 -20.40 11.33
CA GLU A 114 -3.10 -20.27 9.87
C GLU A 114 -2.22 -19.11 9.39
N SER A 115 -1.83 -19.15 8.13
CA SER A 115 -1.06 -18.09 7.46
C SER A 115 -1.88 -17.43 6.35
N ARG A 116 -3.04 -16.83 6.71
CA ARG A 116 -3.88 -16.11 5.75
C ARG A 116 -3.37 -14.71 5.52
N LEU A 117 -2.97 -14.44 4.28
CA LEU A 117 -2.41 -13.13 3.89
C LEU A 117 -3.47 -12.16 3.39
N LEU A 118 -4.53 -12.63 2.73
CA LEU A 118 -5.50 -11.79 2.01
C LEU A 118 -6.13 -10.67 2.86
N PRO A 119 -6.59 -10.91 4.12
CA PRO A 119 -7.20 -9.84 4.93
C PRO A 119 -6.22 -8.70 5.20
N SER A 120 -5.00 -9.04 5.60
CA SER A 120 -3.93 -8.06 5.88
C SER A 120 -3.46 -7.35 4.63
N LEU A 121 -3.41 -8.06 3.50
CA LEU A 121 -3.03 -7.50 2.21
C LEU A 121 -4.02 -6.44 1.73
N ARG A 122 -5.33 -6.70 1.87
CA ARG A 122 -6.38 -5.72 1.53
C ARG A 122 -6.29 -4.47 2.39
N GLU A 123 -6.08 -4.64 3.68
CA GLU A 123 -5.92 -3.51 4.60
C GLU A 123 -4.66 -2.70 4.30
N ALA A 124 -3.55 -3.36 4.01
CA ALA A 124 -2.29 -2.71 3.62
C ALA A 124 -2.43 -1.95 2.30
N ALA A 125 -3.08 -2.56 1.30
CA ALA A 125 -3.33 -1.94 -0.01
C ALA A 125 -4.21 -0.68 0.12
N ALA A 126 -5.23 -0.69 0.98
CA ALA A 126 -6.08 0.46 1.23
C ALA A 126 -5.34 1.65 1.87
N ARG A 127 -4.26 1.40 2.62
CA ARG A 127 -3.43 2.44 3.23
C ARG A 127 -2.49 3.12 2.24
N GLY A 128 -2.17 2.43 1.14
CA GLY A 128 -1.21 2.90 0.14
C GLY A 128 0.23 2.91 0.65
N GLY A 129 1.18 3.19 -0.24
CA GLY A 129 2.61 3.21 0.06
C GLY A 129 3.34 1.93 -0.35
N PRO A 130 4.66 1.86 -0.12
CA PRO A 130 5.44 0.66 -0.37
C PRO A 130 5.00 -0.48 0.53
N LEU A 131 4.77 -1.66 -0.05
CA LEU A 131 4.35 -2.86 0.65
C LEU A 131 5.50 -3.87 0.71
N VAL A 132 5.78 -4.38 1.90
CA VAL A 132 6.77 -5.44 2.12
C VAL A 132 6.10 -6.59 2.87
N ILE A 133 6.30 -7.81 2.39
CA ILE A 133 5.76 -9.03 3.00
C ILE A 133 6.96 -9.87 3.46
N VAL A 134 6.97 -10.26 4.73
CA VAL A 134 8.00 -11.12 5.34
C VAL A 134 7.34 -12.41 5.80
N THR A 135 7.70 -13.54 5.22
CA THR A 135 7.09 -14.84 5.46
C THR A 135 8.12 -15.97 5.32
N ASP A 136 7.81 -17.16 5.80
CA ASP A 136 8.57 -18.38 5.52
C ASP A 136 8.11 -19.09 4.23
N GLY A 137 7.14 -18.48 3.51
CA GLY A 137 6.62 -18.97 2.25
C GLY A 137 5.45 -19.96 2.36
N LEU A 138 4.98 -20.30 3.58
CA LEU A 138 3.72 -21.02 3.76
C LEU A 138 2.59 -20.02 3.89
N ILE A 139 1.77 -19.93 2.85
CA ILE A 139 0.58 -19.10 2.81
C ILE A 139 -0.60 -20.01 2.48
N ASP A 140 -1.67 -19.93 3.28
CA ASP A 140 -2.82 -20.85 3.17
C ASP A 140 -3.83 -20.40 2.11
N ASP A 141 -3.78 -19.13 1.68
CA ASP A 141 -4.70 -18.54 0.70
C ASP A 141 -4.03 -17.98 -0.58
N PRO A 142 -3.03 -18.66 -1.18
CA PRO A 142 -2.24 -18.09 -2.27
C PRO A 142 -3.08 -17.81 -3.53
N GLU A 143 -4.11 -18.62 -3.79
CA GLU A 143 -4.98 -18.49 -4.97
C GLU A 143 -5.92 -17.28 -4.88
N ALA A 144 -6.22 -16.83 -3.66
CA ALA A 144 -7.11 -15.70 -3.42
C ALA A 144 -6.39 -14.34 -3.52
N LEU A 145 -5.06 -14.33 -3.64
CA LEU A 145 -4.27 -13.11 -3.58
C LEU A 145 -4.33 -12.31 -4.88
N PRO A 146 -4.59 -11.00 -4.84
CA PRO A 146 -4.62 -10.13 -6.01
C PRO A 146 -3.21 -9.96 -6.58
N GLN A 147 -2.99 -10.45 -7.80
CA GLN A 147 -1.68 -10.47 -8.46
C GLN A 147 -1.14 -9.06 -8.70
N ASP A 148 -1.99 -8.09 -9.00
CA ASP A 148 -1.61 -6.69 -9.21
C ASP A 148 -1.02 -6.04 -7.95
N VAL A 149 -1.46 -6.45 -6.76
CA VAL A 149 -0.90 -5.99 -5.49
C VAL A 149 0.42 -6.69 -5.20
N LEU A 150 0.50 -8.01 -5.44
CA LEU A 150 1.72 -8.80 -5.23
C LEU A 150 2.88 -8.32 -6.10
N HIS A 151 2.62 -7.99 -7.37
CA HIS A 151 3.65 -7.45 -8.28
C HIS A 151 4.28 -6.15 -7.81
N ARG A 152 3.59 -5.39 -6.95
CA ARG A 152 4.08 -4.13 -6.37
C ARG A 152 4.71 -4.33 -4.99
N ALA A 153 4.51 -5.49 -4.38
CA ALA A 153 5.04 -5.82 -3.07
C ALA A 153 6.46 -6.37 -3.17
N ARG A 154 7.31 -6.02 -2.22
CA ARG A 154 8.58 -6.70 -1.99
C ARG A 154 8.35 -7.87 -1.06
N ILE A 155 8.65 -9.09 -1.52
CA ILE A 155 8.50 -10.31 -0.73
C ILE A 155 9.88 -10.73 -0.22
N VAL A 156 9.99 -10.94 1.09
CA VAL A 156 11.16 -11.46 1.77
C VAL A 156 10.81 -12.82 2.31
N VAL A 157 11.35 -13.87 1.70
CA VAL A 157 11.14 -15.25 2.14
C VAL A 157 12.29 -15.66 3.06
N LEU A 158 11.95 -16.10 4.26
CA LEU A 158 12.92 -16.57 5.25
C LEU A 158 13.22 -18.06 5.03
N PRO A 159 14.50 -18.46 5.02
CA PRO A 159 14.85 -19.84 4.82
C PRO A 159 14.33 -20.70 5.97
N ARG A 160 13.84 -21.89 5.65
CA ARG A 160 13.54 -22.93 6.63
C ARG A 160 14.80 -23.75 6.91
N ALA A 161 14.95 -24.14 8.17
CA ALA A 161 15.95 -25.15 8.49
C ALA A 161 15.61 -26.42 7.69
N HIS A 162 16.57 -26.90 6.88
CA HIS A 162 16.41 -28.15 6.16
C HIS A 162 16.31 -29.27 7.22
N ARG A 163 15.11 -29.84 7.35
CA ARG A 163 14.97 -31.10 8.08
C ARG A 163 15.34 -32.19 7.10
N PRO A 164 16.35 -33.02 7.39
CA PRO A 164 16.52 -34.25 6.65
C PRO A 164 15.21 -35.03 6.79
N ASP A 165 14.61 -35.39 5.64
CA ASP A 165 13.45 -36.25 5.64
C ASP A 165 13.79 -37.47 6.51
N ALA A 166 13.02 -37.68 7.56
CA ALA A 166 13.06 -38.95 8.27
C ALA A 166 12.51 -39.98 7.31
N GLY A 167 13.41 -40.62 6.56
CA GLY A 167 13.06 -41.69 5.68
C GLY A 167 12.32 -42.75 6.50
N VAL A 168 11.07 -42.98 6.14
CA VAL A 168 10.33 -44.15 6.63
C VAL A 168 11.03 -45.34 6.06
N ALA A 169 11.80 -46.03 6.92
CA ALA A 169 12.40 -47.31 6.60
C ALA A 169 11.36 -48.42 6.66
#